data_aecbeacaec78bd92af595529e03b6c1f
#
_entry.id   aecbeacaec78bd92af595529e03b6c1f
#
_cell.length_a   1.000
_cell.length_b   1.000
_cell.length_c   1.000
_cell.angle_alpha   90.00
_cell.angle_beta   90.00
_cell.angle_gamma   90.00
#
_symmetry.space_group_name_H-M   'P 1'
#
loop_
_entity.id
_entity.type
_entity.pdbx_description
1 polymer ?
#
loop_
_entity_poly.entity_id
_entity_poly.type
_entity_poly.pdbx_seq_one_letter_code
_entity_poly.pdbx_strand_id
1 'polypeptide(L)'
;NEKKFILGGGSNMLLTQDVDALVIHIDLKGKKIIDANDDFVWVEAQAGENWHEFVLWTIEQDFGGLENMSLIPGNVGTTPVQNIGAYGTEIKDTFVSCHAMHIATQEIKNFTNADCHFGYRESIFKNEAKDQFVITSVIFKLTKRNHHINTSYGDITGELAKNGITQ
;
A
#
# COMPACT_ATOMS: atom_id res chain seq x y z
N ASN A 1 31.55 -4.43 2.63
CA ASN A 1 30.14 -4.49 2.25
C ASN A 1 29.36 -5.04 3.45
N GLU A 2 28.77 -4.14 4.23
CA GLU A 2 27.90 -4.51 5.34
C GLU A 2 26.56 -5.04 4.81
N LYS A 3 26.12 -6.17 5.33
CA LYS A 3 24.81 -6.74 5.00
C LYS A 3 23.73 -5.79 5.49
N LYS A 4 22.74 -5.50 4.66
CA LYS A 4 21.61 -4.63 5.01
C LYS A 4 20.32 -5.43 5.12
N PHE A 5 19.49 -5.07 6.07
CA PHE A 5 18.16 -5.64 6.27
C PHE A 5 17.14 -4.50 6.28
N ILE A 6 16.33 -4.41 5.24
CA ILE A 6 15.32 -3.35 5.12
C ILE A 6 14.06 -3.77 5.87
N LEU A 7 13.64 -2.93 6.80
CA LEU A 7 12.49 -3.17 7.67
C LEU A 7 11.39 -2.12 7.42
N GLY A 8 10.21 -2.59 7.06
CA GLY A 8 8.98 -1.79 7.08
C GLY A 8 8.31 -1.85 8.47
N GLY A 9 7.00 -2.02 8.53
CA GLY A 9 6.25 -2.15 9.79
C GLY A 9 6.51 -3.44 10.58
N GLY A 10 7.29 -4.39 10.06
CA GLY A 10 7.62 -5.65 10.75
C GLY A 10 6.47 -6.65 10.89
N SER A 11 5.29 -6.34 10.36
CA SER A 11 4.05 -7.07 10.63
C SER A 11 3.93 -8.43 9.90
N ASN A 12 4.82 -8.71 8.94
CA ASN A 12 4.79 -9.94 8.14
C ASN A 12 6.11 -10.72 8.23
N MET A 13 6.75 -10.70 9.40
CA MET A 13 7.97 -11.45 9.63
C MET A 13 8.03 -12.03 11.05
N LEU A 14 8.73 -13.14 11.16
CA LEU A 14 9.07 -13.77 12.43
C LEU A 14 10.60 -13.90 12.50
N LEU A 15 11.23 -13.17 13.42
CA LEU A 15 12.65 -13.29 13.68
C LEU A 15 12.87 -14.51 14.61
N THR A 16 13.53 -15.54 14.10
CA THR A 16 13.81 -16.79 14.85
C THR A 16 15.24 -16.82 15.39
N GLN A 17 16.05 -15.82 15.07
CA GLN A 17 17.43 -15.65 15.52
C GLN A 17 17.83 -14.17 15.40
N ASP A 18 18.99 -13.83 15.96
CA ASP A 18 19.56 -12.48 15.81
C ASP A 18 19.83 -12.14 14.34
N VAL A 19 19.62 -10.87 13.98
CA VAL A 19 19.88 -10.37 12.63
C VAL A 19 21.28 -9.80 12.55
N ASP A 20 22.22 -10.55 11.96
CA ASP A 20 23.58 -10.10 11.68
C ASP A 20 23.60 -9.20 10.42
N ALA A 21 23.08 -7.99 10.55
CA ALA A 21 23.02 -7.00 9.48
C ALA A 21 22.73 -5.60 10.04
N LEU A 22 23.05 -4.56 9.26
CA LEU A 22 22.56 -3.21 9.51
C LEU A 22 21.05 -3.17 9.22
N VAL A 23 20.23 -3.05 10.24
CA VAL A 23 18.78 -2.92 10.10
C VAL A 23 18.44 -1.46 9.76
N ILE A 24 17.78 -1.26 8.62
CA ILE A 24 17.32 0.05 8.17
C ILE A 24 15.80 0.05 8.22
N HIS A 25 15.24 0.72 9.23
CA HIS A 25 13.78 0.91 9.36
C HIS A 25 13.32 2.08 8.50
N ILE A 26 12.33 1.83 7.65
CA ILE A 26 11.78 2.85 6.76
C ILE A 26 10.64 3.57 7.47
N ASP A 27 10.92 4.80 7.94
CA ASP A 27 9.98 5.66 8.67
C ASP A 27 9.76 7.02 7.96
N LEU A 28 9.76 7.02 6.63
CA LEU A 28 9.44 8.19 5.82
C LEU A 28 7.97 8.55 6.01
N LYS A 29 7.68 9.77 6.48
CA LYS A 29 6.32 10.24 6.77
C LYS A 29 5.88 11.36 5.83
N GLY A 30 4.58 11.44 5.66
CA GLY A 30 3.89 12.46 4.89
C GLY A 30 2.92 11.87 3.87
N LYS A 31 1.83 12.57 3.68
CA LYS A 31 0.81 12.28 2.66
C LYS A 31 0.32 13.60 2.09
N LYS A 32 0.11 13.63 0.77
CA LYS A 32 -0.30 14.84 0.07
C LYS A 32 -1.12 14.50 -1.16
N ILE A 33 -2.06 15.36 -1.49
CA ILE A 33 -2.74 15.37 -2.77
C ILE A 33 -1.76 15.98 -3.80
N ILE A 34 -1.50 15.25 -4.89
CA ILE A 34 -0.59 15.69 -5.96
C ILE A 34 -1.33 16.11 -7.21
N ASP A 35 -2.56 15.62 -7.40
CA ASP A 35 -3.44 15.99 -8.51
C ASP A 35 -4.88 15.68 -8.17
N ALA A 36 -5.84 16.36 -8.82
CA ALA A 36 -7.25 16.09 -8.68
C ALA A 36 -8.06 16.60 -9.89
N ASN A 37 -9.15 15.89 -10.19
CA ASN A 37 -10.19 16.37 -11.09
C ASN A 37 -11.56 16.24 -10.40
N ASP A 38 -12.66 16.30 -11.17
CA ASP A 38 -14.02 16.24 -10.61
C ASP A 38 -14.33 14.88 -9.96
N ASP A 39 -13.81 13.77 -10.51
CA ASP A 39 -14.16 12.41 -10.11
C ASP A 39 -13.09 11.73 -9.26
N PHE A 40 -11.82 12.12 -9.43
CA PHE A 40 -10.67 11.42 -8.86
C PHE A 40 -9.70 12.38 -8.18
N VAL A 41 -8.93 11.81 -7.26
CA VAL A 41 -7.79 12.45 -6.61
C VAL A 41 -6.59 11.50 -6.68
N TRP A 42 -5.39 12.07 -6.88
CA TRP A 42 -4.13 11.35 -6.77
C TRP A 42 -3.44 11.73 -5.49
N VAL A 43 -3.18 10.73 -4.66
CA VAL A 43 -2.56 10.90 -3.34
C VAL A 43 -1.23 10.19 -3.33
N GLU A 44 -0.16 10.93 -3.00
CA GLU A 44 1.13 10.35 -2.67
C GLU A 44 1.25 10.18 -1.17
N ALA A 45 1.58 8.97 -0.71
CA ALA A 45 1.88 8.67 0.68
C ALA A 45 3.29 8.09 0.81
N GLN A 46 4.02 8.55 1.82
CA GLN A 46 5.38 8.10 2.09
C GLN A 46 5.39 6.68 2.67
N ALA A 47 6.46 5.94 2.42
CA ALA A 47 6.55 4.51 2.68
C ALA A 47 6.41 4.11 4.16
N GLY A 48 6.77 4.97 5.09
CA GLY A 48 6.68 4.76 6.54
C GLY A 48 5.33 5.11 7.15
N GLU A 49 4.36 5.67 6.38
CA GLU A 49 3.01 5.88 6.89
C GLU A 49 2.38 4.54 7.30
N ASN A 50 1.72 4.50 8.46
CA ASN A 50 0.94 3.34 8.87
C ASN A 50 -0.21 3.14 7.88
N TRP A 51 -0.39 1.93 7.38
CA TRP A 51 -1.38 1.64 6.36
C TRP A 51 -2.81 1.93 6.83
N HIS A 52 -3.19 1.46 8.02
CA HIS A 52 -4.55 1.67 8.53
C HIS A 52 -4.86 3.15 8.77
N GLU A 53 -3.93 3.88 9.38
CA GLU A 53 -4.05 5.33 9.60
C GLU A 53 -4.15 6.11 8.26
N PHE A 54 -3.45 5.63 7.23
CA PHE A 54 -3.58 6.21 5.89
C PHE A 54 -4.97 5.94 5.30
N VAL A 55 -5.50 4.73 5.43
CA VAL A 55 -6.87 4.41 4.98
C VAL A 55 -7.90 5.25 5.72
N LEU A 56 -7.80 5.39 7.05
CA LEU A 56 -8.71 6.25 7.82
C LEU A 56 -8.66 7.70 7.34
N TRP A 57 -7.46 8.22 7.11
CA TRP A 57 -7.29 9.57 6.58
C TRP A 57 -7.97 9.72 5.19
N THR A 58 -7.89 8.73 4.30
CA THR A 58 -8.58 8.82 2.99
C THR A 58 -10.10 8.84 3.16
N ILE A 59 -10.65 8.06 4.10
CA ILE A 59 -12.08 8.04 4.42
C ILE A 59 -12.52 9.40 5.00
N GLU A 60 -11.75 10.00 5.90
CA GLU A 60 -12.02 11.33 6.46
C GLU A 60 -12.04 12.44 5.40
N GLN A 61 -11.32 12.26 4.29
CA GLN A 61 -11.33 13.17 3.15
C GLN A 61 -12.44 12.85 2.13
N ASP A 62 -13.29 11.87 2.40
CA ASP A 62 -14.28 11.34 1.45
C ASP A 62 -13.63 10.81 0.15
N PHE A 63 -12.51 10.08 0.27
CA PHE A 63 -11.82 9.43 -0.84
C PHE A 63 -12.02 7.92 -0.76
N GLY A 64 -12.65 7.33 -1.78
CA GLY A 64 -12.98 5.90 -1.83
C GLY A 64 -11.99 5.06 -2.64
N GLY A 65 -11.91 3.77 -2.28
CA GLY A 65 -11.13 2.74 -2.98
C GLY A 65 -10.16 1.96 -2.10
N LEU A 66 -9.93 2.37 -0.85
CA LEU A 66 -9.04 1.69 0.10
C LEU A 66 -9.78 1.10 1.31
N GLU A 67 -11.03 1.40 1.50
CA GLU A 67 -11.84 1.11 2.70
C GLU A 67 -11.84 -0.37 3.08
N ASN A 68 -11.98 -1.27 2.09
CA ASN A 68 -12.00 -2.72 2.30
C ASN A 68 -10.65 -3.28 2.78
N MET A 69 -9.58 -2.54 2.58
CA MET A 69 -8.22 -2.93 3.00
C MET A 69 -7.83 -2.33 4.35
N SER A 70 -8.77 -1.71 5.06
CA SER A 70 -8.58 -1.23 6.43
C SER A 70 -8.13 -2.36 7.35
N LEU A 71 -7.38 -2.03 8.41
CA LEU A 71 -6.84 -2.97 9.41
C LEU A 71 -5.84 -4.00 8.88
N ILE A 72 -5.46 -4.01 7.60
CA ILE A 72 -4.30 -4.78 7.15
C ILE A 72 -3.07 -4.19 7.85
N PRO A 73 -2.29 -4.99 8.61
CA PRO A 73 -1.13 -4.47 9.33
C PRO A 73 0.03 -4.16 8.38
N GLY A 74 0.83 -3.16 8.71
CA GLY A 74 2.02 -2.75 7.95
C GLY A 74 2.03 -1.28 7.57
N ASN A 75 2.96 -0.91 6.72
CA ASN A 75 3.18 0.45 6.24
C ASN A 75 2.89 0.57 4.74
N VAL A 76 2.59 1.79 4.28
CA VAL A 76 2.28 2.11 2.88
C VAL A 76 3.32 1.55 1.92
N GLY A 77 4.62 1.72 2.18
CA GLY A 77 5.69 1.24 1.29
C GLY A 77 5.76 -0.28 1.14
N THR A 78 5.13 -1.05 2.03
CA THR A 78 5.08 -2.51 1.92
C THR A 78 3.88 -3.02 1.12
N THR A 79 2.92 -2.16 0.82
CA THR A 79 1.68 -2.54 0.15
C THR A 79 1.88 -3.09 -1.27
N PRO A 80 2.79 -2.52 -2.13
CA PRO A 80 3.01 -3.06 -3.47
C PRO A 80 3.84 -4.35 -3.48
N VAL A 81 4.58 -4.64 -2.39
CA VAL A 81 5.50 -5.79 -2.37
C VAL A 81 4.76 -7.10 -2.63
N GLN A 82 3.60 -7.27 -2.04
CA GLN A 82 2.78 -8.46 -2.20
C GLN A 82 1.34 -8.16 -2.64
N ASN A 83 1.13 -7.02 -3.33
CA ASN A 83 -0.20 -6.65 -3.80
C ASN A 83 -1.24 -6.90 -2.70
N ILE A 84 -1.14 -6.17 -1.56
CA ILE A 84 -2.03 -6.41 -0.43
C ILE A 84 -3.49 -6.34 -0.86
N GLY A 85 -4.34 -7.08 -0.18
CA GLY A 85 -5.77 -7.04 -0.48
C GLY A 85 -6.58 -7.76 0.59
N ALA A 86 -7.82 -7.36 0.70
CA ALA A 86 -8.82 -7.95 1.58
C ALA A 86 -10.22 -7.70 0.99
N TYR A 87 -11.16 -8.55 1.36
CA TYR A 87 -12.59 -8.38 1.05
C TYR A 87 -12.88 -8.06 -0.42
N GLY A 88 -12.20 -8.78 -1.32
CA GLY A 88 -12.43 -8.69 -2.76
C GLY A 88 -11.80 -7.48 -3.45
N THR A 89 -10.91 -6.74 -2.77
CA THR A 89 -10.12 -5.64 -3.34
C THR A 89 -8.62 -5.90 -3.20
N GLU A 90 -7.84 -5.39 -4.11
CA GLU A 90 -6.37 -5.46 -4.09
C GLU A 90 -5.77 -4.08 -4.33
N ILE A 91 -4.53 -3.86 -3.85
CA ILE A 91 -3.86 -2.56 -3.99
C ILE A 91 -3.69 -2.15 -5.46
N LYS A 92 -3.49 -3.10 -6.37
CA LYS A 92 -3.36 -2.84 -7.81
C LYS A 92 -4.54 -2.08 -8.41
N ASP A 93 -5.73 -2.15 -7.80
CA ASP A 93 -6.95 -1.53 -8.31
C ASP A 93 -6.92 0.00 -8.17
N THR A 94 -6.18 0.51 -7.18
CA THR A 94 -6.01 1.94 -6.91
C THR A 94 -4.58 2.45 -7.10
N PHE A 95 -3.61 1.54 -7.19
CA PHE A 95 -2.19 1.85 -7.34
C PHE A 95 -1.91 2.48 -8.72
N VAL A 96 -1.25 3.62 -8.73
CA VAL A 96 -0.75 4.29 -9.95
C VAL A 96 0.71 3.97 -10.18
N SER A 97 1.54 4.28 -9.20
CA SER A 97 2.98 4.05 -9.25
C SER A 97 3.60 4.11 -7.86
N CYS A 98 4.86 3.71 -7.75
CA CYS A 98 5.67 3.97 -6.57
C CYS A 98 7.06 4.47 -6.96
N HIS A 99 7.64 5.31 -6.09
CA HIS A 99 9.05 5.64 -6.16
C HIS A 99 9.83 4.65 -5.31
N ALA A 100 10.91 4.11 -5.87
CA ALA A 100 11.78 3.20 -5.15
C ALA A 100 13.25 3.53 -5.42
N MET A 101 14.05 3.52 -4.35
CA MET A 101 15.49 3.74 -4.43
C MET A 101 16.20 2.41 -4.64
N HIS A 102 17.03 2.32 -5.65
CA HIS A 102 17.90 1.16 -5.87
C HIS A 102 19.01 1.13 -4.82
N ILE A 103 19.13 0.03 -4.06
CA ILE A 103 20.00 -0.06 -2.87
C ILE A 103 21.48 0.14 -3.20
N ALA A 104 21.94 -0.36 -4.35
CA ALA A 104 23.35 -0.29 -4.71
C ALA A 104 23.75 1.05 -5.36
N THR A 105 22.90 1.60 -6.25
CA THR A 105 23.22 2.83 -7.01
C THR A 105 22.65 4.09 -6.35
N GLN A 106 21.68 3.94 -5.42
CA GLN A 106 20.93 5.03 -4.77
C GLN A 106 20.07 5.86 -5.74
N GLU A 107 19.91 5.40 -6.98
CA GLU A 107 19.05 6.03 -7.96
C GLU A 107 17.58 5.78 -7.64
N ILE A 108 16.74 6.80 -7.81
CA ILE A 108 15.28 6.68 -7.67
C ILE A 108 14.70 6.23 -9.01
N LYS A 109 13.92 5.17 -8.97
CA LYS A 109 13.14 4.67 -10.09
C LYS A 109 11.65 4.79 -9.79
N ASN A 110 10.87 5.19 -10.78
CA ASN A 110 9.42 5.13 -10.73
C ASN A 110 8.95 3.80 -11.35
N PHE A 111 8.11 3.06 -10.62
CA PHE A 111 7.48 1.84 -11.10
C PHE A 111 5.99 2.09 -11.25
N THR A 112 5.49 1.99 -12.47
CA THR A 112 4.05 2.08 -12.76
C THR A 112 3.32 0.80 -12.36
N ASN A 113 1.99 0.81 -12.41
CA ASN A 113 1.18 -0.39 -12.19
C ASN A 113 1.60 -1.55 -13.10
N ALA A 114 1.82 -1.26 -14.39
CA ALA A 114 2.27 -2.24 -15.37
C ALA A 114 3.65 -2.83 -15.05
N ASP A 115 4.59 -1.99 -14.58
CA ASP A 115 5.95 -2.43 -14.21
C ASP A 115 5.94 -3.33 -12.98
N CYS A 116 4.94 -3.24 -12.11
CA CYS A 116 4.86 -4.02 -10.89
C CYS A 116 4.45 -5.48 -11.12
N HIS A 117 3.91 -5.84 -12.29
CA HIS A 117 3.47 -7.20 -12.65
C HIS A 117 2.63 -7.86 -11.54
N PHE A 118 1.65 -7.12 -11.02
CA PHE A 118 0.84 -7.59 -9.89
C PHE A 118 0.07 -8.88 -10.20
N GLY A 119 0.21 -9.85 -9.32
CA GLY A 119 -0.58 -11.07 -9.25
C GLY A 119 -1.22 -11.24 -7.87
N TYR A 120 -1.87 -12.37 -7.63
CA TYR A 120 -2.42 -12.67 -6.30
C TYR A 120 -1.29 -12.81 -5.27
N ARG A 121 -1.22 -11.85 -4.33
CA ARG A 121 -0.14 -11.74 -3.33
C ARG A 121 1.26 -11.71 -3.95
N GLU A 122 1.39 -11.12 -5.14
CA GLU A 122 2.60 -11.18 -5.95
C GLU A 122 2.91 -9.84 -6.62
N SER A 123 4.20 -9.54 -6.78
CA SER A 123 4.73 -8.43 -7.58
C SER A 123 6.19 -8.69 -7.96
N ILE A 124 6.76 -7.80 -8.80
CA ILE A 124 8.21 -7.86 -9.12
C ILE A 124 9.10 -7.74 -7.88
N PHE A 125 8.64 -7.03 -6.83
CA PHE A 125 9.41 -6.84 -5.60
C PHE A 125 9.58 -8.13 -4.77
N LYS A 126 8.83 -9.18 -5.06
CA LYS A 126 9.04 -10.53 -4.52
C LYS A 126 9.88 -11.41 -5.45
N ASN A 127 10.07 -11.03 -6.70
CA ASN A 127 10.74 -11.78 -7.76
C ASN A 127 11.94 -11.02 -8.31
N GLU A 128 11.86 -10.49 -9.53
CA GLU A 128 12.98 -9.94 -10.29
C GLU A 128 13.67 -8.75 -9.59
N ALA A 129 12.90 -7.93 -8.87
CA ALA A 129 13.40 -6.76 -8.13
C ALA A 129 13.60 -7.04 -6.62
N LYS A 130 13.51 -8.31 -6.21
CA LYS A 130 13.67 -8.69 -4.80
C LYS A 130 15.04 -8.25 -4.27
N ASP A 131 15.01 -7.65 -3.07
CA ASP A 131 16.20 -7.17 -2.35
C ASP A 131 17.04 -6.11 -3.10
N GLN A 132 16.52 -5.53 -4.19
CA GLN A 132 17.22 -4.52 -4.98
C GLN A 132 16.72 -3.09 -4.70
N PHE A 133 15.49 -2.92 -4.23
CA PHE A 133 14.87 -1.61 -4.06
C PHE A 133 14.28 -1.41 -2.67
N VAL A 134 14.26 -0.14 -2.25
CA VAL A 134 13.51 0.36 -1.10
C VAL A 134 12.43 1.29 -1.62
N ILE A 135 11.17 0.93 -1.44
CA ILE A 135 10.05 1.80 -1.80
C ILE A 135 10.04 3.00 -0.84
N THR A 136 9.99 4.21 -1.38
CA THR A 136 10.03 5.46 -0.63
C THR A 136 8.68 6.17 -0.56
N SER A 137 7.85 6.05 -1.61
CA SER A 137 6.47 6.54 -1.63
C SER A 137 5.60 5.74 -2.60
N VAL A 138 4.30 5.79 -2.40
CA VAL A 138 3.28 5.16 -3.27
C VAL A 138 2.24 6.19 -3.65
N ILE A 139 1.82 6.16 -4.90
CA ILE A 139 0.79 7.03 -5.46
C ILE A 139 -0.47 6.21 -5.73
N PHE A 140 -1.59 6.67 -5.19
CA PHE A 140 -2.91 6.08 -5.34
C PHE A 140 -3.83 7.00 -6.11
N LYS A 141 -4.70 6.43 -6.95
CA LYS A 141 -5.82 7.11 -7.59
C LYS A 141 -7.11 6.68 -6.89
N LEU A 142 -7.76 7.61 -6.22
CA LEU A 142 -8.95 7.38 -5.41
C LEU A 142 -10.15 8.14 -5.98
N THR A 143 -11.37 7.67 -5.70
CA THR A 143 -12.59 8.37 -6.10
C THR A 143 -12.90 9.51 -5.13
N LYS A 144 -13.49 10.60 -5.64
CA LYS A 144 -13.98 11.77 -4.85
C LYS A 144 -15.48 11.80 -4.74
N ARG A 145 -16.18 11.05 -5.59
CA ARG A 145 -17.65 10.95 -5.62
C ARG A 145 -18.04 9.66 -6.33
N ASN A 146 -19.31 9.28 -6.23
CA ASN A 146 -19.85 8.06 -6.84
C ASN A 146 -19.00 6.83 -6.47
N HIS A 147 -18.66 6.70 -5.20
CA HIS A 147 -17.84 5.60 -4.70
C HIS A 147 -18.50 4.26 -4.99
N HIS A 148 -17.72 3.32 -5.52
CA HIS A 148 -18.15 1.94 -5.66
C HIS A 148 -17.61 1.13 -4.49
N ILE A 149 -18.42 0.98 -3.43
CA ILE A 149 -18.06 0.21 -2.24
C ILE A 149 -18.34 -1.26 -2.50
N ASN A 150 -17.30 -2.09 -2.45
CA ASN A 150 -17.44 -3.52 -2.68
C ASN A 150 -17.93 -4.23 -1.40
N THR A 151 -19.19 -4.64 -1.36
CA THR A 151 -19.79 -5.39 -0.25
C THR A 151 -20.11 -6.83 -0.62
N SER A 152 -19.68 -7.29 -1.81
CA SER A 152 -20.03 -8.62 -2.32
C SER A 152 -19.22 -9.77 -1.70
N TYR A 153 -18.17 -9.46 -0.96
CA TYR A 153 -17.30 -10.48 -0.36
C TYR A 153 -17.88 -10.99 0.98
N GLY A 154 -18.02 -12.32 1.10
CA GLY A 154 -18.51 -12.96 2.33
C GLY A 154 -19.92 -12.49 2.71
N ASP A 155 -20.14 -12.18 3.98
CA ASP A 155 -21.43 -11.70 4.53
C ASP A 155 -21.41 -10.20 4.89
N ILE A 156 -20.61 -9.38 4.19
CA ILE A 156 -20.52 -7.93 4.47
C ILE A 156 -21.90 -7.27 4.36
N THR A 157 -22.65 -7.57 3.29
CA THR A 157 -24.00 -7.03 3.08
C THR A 157 -24.94 -7.41 4.22
N GLY A 158 -24.89 -8.67 4.68
CA GLY A 158 -25.69 -9.14 5.82
C GLY A 158 -25.33 -8.44 7.12
N GLU A 159 -24.05 -8.24 7.39
CA GLU A 159 -23.60 -7.51 8.59
C GLU A 159 -23.97 -6.03 8.56
N LEU A 160 -23.87 -5.37 7.41
CA LEU A 160 -24.33 -3.98 7.25
C LEU A 160 -25.83 -3.87 7.53
N ALA A 161 -26.65 -4.77 6.95
CA ALA A 161 -28.09 -4.78 7.16
C ALA A 161 -28.48 -5.00 8.64
N LYS A 162 -27.80 -5.92 9.36
CA LYS A 162 -28.02 -6.14 10.79
C LYS A 162 -27.76 -4.89 11.64
N ASN A 163 -26.85 -4.04 11.20
CA ASN A 163 -26.50 -2.78 11.87
C ASN A 163 -27.30 -1.57 11.35
N GLY A 164 -28.30 -1.79 10.47
CA GLY A 164 -29.12 -0.72 9.92
C GLY A 164 -28.38 0.23 8.96
N ILE A 165 -27.25 -0.22 8.42
CA ILE A 165 -26.45 0.55 7.45
C ILE A 165 -26.94 0.18 6.05
N THR A 166 -27.44 1.17 5.32
CA THR A 166 -27.81 1.06 3.90
C THR A 166 -26.75 1.78 3.05
N GLN A 167 -26.42 1.20 1.92
CA GLN A 167 -25.57 1.85 0.91
C GLN A 167 -26.35 2.87 0.10
#